data_26852da2392b4d24e75f8e572bb5a9af
#
_entry.id   26852da2392b4d24e75f8e572bb5a9af
#
_cell.length_a   1.000
_cell.length_b   1.000
_cell.length_c   1.000
_cell.angle_alpha   90.00
_cell.angle_beta   90.00
_cell.angle_gamma   90.00
#
_symmetry.space_group_name_H-M   'P 1'
#
loop_
_entity.id
_entity.type
_entity.pdbx_description
1 polymer ?
#
loop_
_entity_poly.entity_id
_entity_poly.type
_entity_poly.pdbx_seq_one_letter_code
_entity_poly.pdbx_strand_id
1 'polypeptide(L)'
;MDLQTLKEIYSNGNPNRKESTNHNYALRLSKLAQRFNDNTDEFLKTPEPIYEYLQGRPKSTQANVVSSIVEYLNSTDADKKLIQEYKNRKSVLADAVAENYNKNTFSPSQQENFVSSEEFNDYINQVSKYFEGLDPIIHKSHYEEVRNVRLLLHLYKNYPSRNEYANLKFITLREFKKFKTNEMLIYIIIRSGKNPLLSVGKYKTDKTYGLKQTEITDSMTKRLVKDHLKVRGYNYLFTLTKDPSKVWENHNLATILTKWSNHFIKKRISSTMIYKIVINDLGLKYKQLLDEGKIDEASSLKTI
;
A
#
# COMPACT_ATOMS: atom_id res chain seq x y z
N MET A 1 30.84 0.85 2.78
CA MET A 1 30.03 2.11 2.77
C MET A 1 29.01 2.03 3.92
N ASP A 2 29.14 2.95 4.87
CA ASP A 2 28.25 3.02 6.04
C ASP A 2 26.86 3.55 5.67
N LEU A 3 25.83 2.97 6.29
CA LEU A 3 24.44 3.29 5.99
C LEU A 3 24.07 4.75 6.32
N GLN A 4 24.62 5.30 7.41
CA GLN A 4 24.33 6.66 7.84
C GLN A 4 24.94 7.68 6.89
N THR A 5 26.20 7.49 6.51
CA THR A 5 26.89 8.30 5.51
C THR A 5 26.17 8.31 4.17
N LEU A 6 25.68 7.14 3.73
CA LEU A 6 24.89 7.04 2.49
C LEU A 6 23.56 7.81 2.58
N LYS A 7 22.88 7.78 3.71
CA LYS A 7 21.64 8.58 3.89
C LYS A 7 21.90 10.07 3.77
N GLU A 8 22.99 10.54 4.34
CA GLU A 8 23.41 11.96 4.27
C GLU A 8 23.71 12.36 2.83
N ILE A 9 24.47 11.55 2.09
CA ILE A 9 24.76 11.78 0.67
C ILE A 9 23.46 11.90 -0.15
N TYR A 10 22.53 10.96 0.00
CA TYR A 10 21.26 11.00 -0.73
C TYR A 10 20.37 12.19 -0.32
N SER A 11 20.42 12.60 0.94
CA SER A 11 19.63 13.73 1.43
C SER A 11 20.18 15.06 0.92
N ASN A 12 21.50 15.21 0.92
CA ASN A 12 22.18 16.41 0.40
C ASN A 12 22.01 16.52 -1.12
N GLY A 13 22.12 15.42 -1.86
CA GLY A 13 21.93 15.39 -3.31
C GLY A 13 20.51 15.73 -3.76
N ASN A 14 19.49 15.48 -2.94
CA ASN A 14 18.10 15.88 -3.23
C ASN A 14 17.30 16.12 -1.93
N PRO A 15 17.34 17.36 -1.39
CA PRO A 15 16.65 17.70 -0.15
C PRO A 15 15.11 17.55 -0.18
N ASN A 16 14.51 17.57 -1.38
CA ASN A 16 13.06 17.43 -1.55
C ASN A 16 12.59 15.97 -1.60
N ARG A 17 13.52 15.01 -1.56
CA ARG A 17 13.18 13.58 -1.59
C ARG A 17 12.73 13.11 -0.21
N LYS A 18 11.70 12.25 -0.18
CA LYS A 18 11.22 11.65 1.07
C LYS A 18 12.34 10.88 1.77
N GLU A 19 12.49 11.05 3.09
CA GLU A 19 13.48 10.35 3.92
C GLU A 19 13.44 8.84 3.74
N SER A 20 12.23 8.25 3.68
CA SER A 20 12.05 6.82 3.42
C SER A 20 12.65 6.35 2.09
N THR A 21 12.65 7.20 1.06
CA THR A 21 13.27 6.90 -0.24
C THR A 21 14.79 6.93 -0.13
N ASN A 22 15.35 7.95 0.55
CA ASN A 22 16.80 8.06 0.81
C ASN A 22 17.29 6.87 1.64
N HIS A 23 16.55 6.48 2.67
CA HIS A 23 16.85 5.28 3.46
C HIS A 23 16.88 4.00 2.60
N ASN A 24 15.90 3.82 1.72
CA ASN A 24 15.85 2.65 0.84
C ASN A 24 17.00 2.63 -0.17
N TYR A 25 17.39 3.77 -0.71
CA TYR A 25 18.56 3.88 -1.60
C TYR A 25 19.85 3.54 -0.85
N ALA A 26 20.05 4.13 0.32
CA ALA A 26 21.21 3.86 1.17
C ALA A 26 21.30 2.38 1.56
N LEU A 27 20.19 1.76 1.95
CA LEU A 27 20.16 0.35 2.31
C LEU A 27 20.53 -0.58 1.14
N ARG A 28 20.06 -0.28 -0.07
CA ARG A 28 20.38 -1.07 -1.26
C ARG A 28 21.85 -0.96 -1.63
N LEU A 29 22.39 0.27 -1.61
CA LEU A 29 23.79 0.50 -1.95
C LEU A 29 24.73 -0.08 -0.88
N SER A 30 24.42 0.06 0.41
CA SER A 30 25.19 -0.56 1.51
C SER A 30 25.24 -2.09 1.37
N LYS A 31 24.10 -2.74 1.08
CA LYS A 31 24.05 -4.19 0.83
C LYS A 31 24.86 -4.61 -0.41
N LEU A 32 24.88 -3.78 -1.44
CA LEU A 32 25.65 -4.02 -2.64
C LEU A 32 27.15 -3.90 -2.33
N ALA A 33 27.58 -2.84 -1.63
CA ALA A 33 28.95 -2.66 -1.18
C ALA A 33 29.46 -3.85 -0.31
N GLN A 34 28.64 -4.31 0.64
CA GLN A 34 28.94 -5.50 1.43
C GLN A 34 29.16 -6.74 0.55
N ARG A 35 28.38 -6.91 -0.51
CA ARG A 35 28.49 -8.05 -1.44
C ARG A 35 29.82 -8.01 -2.20
N PHE A 36 30.32 -6.82 -2.55
CA PHE A 36 31.59 -6.64 -3.23
C PHE A 36 32.79 -6.48 -2.28
N ASN A 37 32.57 -6.64 -0.96
CA ASN A 37 33.57 -6.44 0.10
C ASN A 37 34.29 -5.09 -0.02
N ASP A 38 33.59 -4.07 -0.48
CA ASP A 38 34.12 -2.74 -0.74
C ASP A 38 33.44 -1.71 0.18
N ASN A 39 34.28 -1.03 0.98
CA ASN A 39 33.84 0.06 1.85
C ASN A 39 33.90 1.42 1.16
N THR A 40 34.41 1.46 -0.07
CA THR A 40 34.47 2.65 -0.94
C THR A 40 33.40 2.58 -2.03
N ASP A 41 33.51 3.38 -3.06
CA ASP A 41 32.65 3.34 -4.25
C ASP A 41 33.37 2.85 -5.52
N GLU A 42 34.59 2.36 -5.37
CA GLU A 42 35.43 1.92 -6.50
C GLU A 42 34.76 0.81 -7.33
N PHE A 43 34.02 -0.12 -6.65
CA PHE A 43 33.30 -1.18 -7.36
C PHE A 43 32.21 -0.66 -8.30
N LEU A 44 31.73 0.59 -8.12
CA LEU A 44 30.76 1.21 -9.01
C LEU A 44 31.38 1.65 -10.34
N LYS A 45 32.73 1.79 -10.42
CA LYS A 45 33.43 2.20 -11.64
C LYS A 45 33.44 1.11 -12.72
N THR A 46 33.15 -0.13 -12.33
CA THR A 46 33.08 -1.28 -13.23
C THR A 46 31.68 -1.88 -13.17
N PRO A 47 30.74 -1.47 -14.03
CA PRO A 47 29.33 -1.86 -13.97
C PRO A 47 29.05 -3.34 -14.22
N GLU A 48 29.86 -4.02 -15.05
CA GLU A 48 29.61 -5.38 -15.53
C GLU A 48 29.43 -6.39 -14.38
N PRO A 49 30.33 -6.48 -13.37
CA PRO A 49 30.16 -7.39 -12.24
C PRO A 49 28.88 -7.16 -11.46
N ILE A 50 28.43 -5.89 -11.40
CA ILE A 50 27.16 -5.53 -10.74
C ILE A 50 25.98 -6.06 -11.56
N TYR A 51 26.02 -5.90 -12.87
CA TYR A 51 24.97 -6.37 -13.76
C TYR A 51 24.87 -7.91 -13.73
N GLU A 52 25.98 -8.60 -13.73
CA GLU A 52 26.06 -10.06 -13.57
C GLU A 52 25.45 -10.49 -12.23
N TYR A 53 25.83 -9.86 -11.13
CA TYR A 53 25.26 -10.15 -9.79
C TYR A 53 23.74 -9.92 -9.74
N LEU A 54 23.24 -8.94 -10.48
CA LEU A 54 21.81 -8.65 -10.55
C LEU A 54 21.07 -9.57 -11.53
N GLN A 55 21.77 -10.25 -12.42
CA GLN A 55 21.20 -11.20 -13.37
C GLN A 55 20.44 -12.31 -12.61
N GLY A 56 19.27 -12.70 -13.07
CA GLY A 56 18.43 -13.68 -12.37
C GLY A 56 17.50 -13.09 -11.28
N ARG A 57 17.72 -11.83 -10.86
CA ARG A 57 16.78 -11.14 -9.96
C ARG A 57 15.60 -10.55 -10.75
N PRO A 58 14.44 -10.36 -10.12
CA PRO A 58 13.30 -9.67 -10.76
C PRO A 58 13.73 -8.33 -11.36
N LYS A 59 13.25 -7.98 -12.56
CA LYS A 59 13.60 -6.72 -13.26
C LYS A 59 13.34 -5.47 -12.41
N SER A 60 12.26 -5.46 -11.61
CA SER A 60 11.98 -4.39 -10.67
C SER A 60 13.05 -4.25 -9.57
N THR A 61 13.60 -5.36 -9.09
CA THR A 61 14.72 -5.35 -8.11
C THR A 61 15.99 -4.81 -8.76
N GLN A 62 16.32 -5.26 -9.97
CA GLN A 62 17.46 -4.74 -10.73
C GLN A 62 17.33 -3.23 -10.94
N ALA A 63 16.17 -2.76 -11.44
CA ALA A 63 15.89 -1.34 -11.67
C ALA A 63 16.03 -0.50 -10.41
N ASN A 64 15.55 -1.01 -9.26
CA ASN A 64 15.67 -0.33 -7.97
C ASN A 64 17.12 -0.18 -7.49
N VAL A 65 17.96 -1.22 -7.67
CA VAL A 65 19.37 -1.16 -7.30
C VAL A 65 20.12 -0.19 -8.23
N VAL A 66 19.93 -0.30 -9.55
CA VAL A 66 20.56 0.61 -10.53
C VAL A 66 20.11 2.06 -10.29
N SER A 67 18.84 2.29 -9.93
CA SER A 67 18.36 3.63 -9.55
C SER A 67 19.09 4.18 -8.33
N SER A 68 19.37 3.34 -7.32
CA SER A 68 20.14 3.78 -6.15
C SER A 68 21.56 4.19 -6.54
N ILE A 69 22.21 3.44 -7.45
CA ILE A 69 23.56 3.77 -7.95
C ILE A 69 23.52 5.10 -8.72
N VAL A 70 22.60 5.28 -9.67
CA VAL A 70 22.47 6.54 -10.44
C VAL A 70 22.31 7.74 -9.52
N GLU A 71 21.48 7.64 -8.50
CA GLU A 71 21.26 8.74 -7.55
C GLU A 71 22.48 9.01 -6.67
N TYR A 72 23.23 7.97 -6.28
CA TYR A 72 24.50 8.10 -5.56
C TYR A 72 25.55 8.85 -6.42
N LEU A 73 25.77 8.37 -7.63
CA LEU A 73 26.74 8.95 -8.56
C LEU A 73 26.40 10.42 -8.93
N ASN A 74 25.10 10.74 -9.06
CA ASN A 74 24.68 12.15 -9.24
C ASN A 74 24.93 13.00 -7.99
N SER A 75 24.80 12.41 -6.78
CA SER A 75 24.99 13.15 -5.52
C SER A 75 26.47 13.33 -5.13
N THR A 76 27.38 12.61 -5.77
CA THR A 76 28.84 12.64 -5.54
C THR A 76 29.62 13.24 -6.71
N ASP A 77 28.92 13.87 -7.68
CA ASP A 77 29.53 14.48 -8.89
C ASP A 77 30.50 13.52 -9.62
N ALA A 78 30.15 12.25 -9.70
CA ALA A 78 30.95 11.22 -10.36
C ALA A 78 31.07 11.46 -11.88
N ASP A 79 31.94 10.69 -12.54
CA ASP A 79 32.14 10.77 -13.98
C ASP A 79 30.82 10.70 -14.78
N LYS A 80 30.62 11.66 -15.69
CA LYS A 80 29.38 11.78 -16.47
C LYS A 80 29.14 10.60 -17.40
N LYS A 81 30.19 9.94 -17.90
CA LYS A 81 30.07 8.78 -18.77
C LYS A 81 29.57 7.58 -17.96
N LEU A 82 30.12 7.39 -16.76
CA LEU A 82 29.70 6.37 -15.84
C LEU A 82 28.22 6.55 -15.43
N ILE A 83 27.84 7.79 -15.08
CA ILE A 83 26.42 8.11 -14.78
C ILE A 83 25.52 7.78 -15.96
N GLN A 84 25.94 8.12 -17.19
CA GLN A 84 25.15 7.87 -18.40
C GLN A 84 24.98 6.37 -18.66
N GLU A 85 26.01 5.59 -18.44
CA GLU A 85 25.94 4.12 -18.58
C GLU A 85 24.89 3.50 -17.65
N TYR A 86 24.92 3.84 -16.36
CA TYR A 86 23.91 3.39 -15.41
C TYR A 86 22.49 3.91 -15.74
N LYS A 87 22.38 5.15 -16.26
CA LYS A 87 21.09 5.69 -16.73
C LYS A 87 20.53 4.90 -17.92
N ASN A 88 21.37 4.54 -18.87
CA ASN A 88 20.96 3.71 -20.01
C ASN A 88 20.45 2.34 -19.53
N ARG A 89 21.17 1.69 -18.61
CA ARG A 89 20.73 0.42 -18.01
C ARG A 89 19.42 0.56 -17.23
N LYS A 90 19.27 1.66 -16.48
CA LYS A 90 18.02 1.98 -15.76
C LYS A 90 16.84 2.11 -16.72
N SER A 91 17.02 2.78 -17.87
CA SER A 91 15.96 2.93 -18.88
C SER A 91 15.51 1.56 -19.41
N VAL A 92 16.43 0.73 -19.87
CA VAL A 92 16.13 -0.63 -20.36
C VAL A 92 15.37 -1.47 -19.33
N LEU A 93 15.78 -1.38 -18.05
CA LEU A 93 15.10 -2.09 -16.98
C LEU A 93 13.70 -1.52 -16.68
N ALA A 94 13.54 -0.20 -16.78
CA ALA A 94 12.25 0.47 -16.59
C ALA A 94 11.26 0.06 -17.68
N ASP A 95 11.70 0.01 -18.93
CA ASP A 95 10.87 -0.45 -20.06
C ASP A 95 10.42 -1.91 -19.87
N ALA A 96 11.33 -2.79 -19.47
CA ALA A 96 11.02 -4.19 -19.19
C ALA A 96 10.04 -4.34 -18.00
N VAL A 97 10.14 -3.49 -16.98
CA VAL A 97 9.20 -3.45 -15.86
C VAL A 97 7.82 -2.94 -16.31
N ALA A 98 7.80 -1.88 -17.14
CA ALA A 98 6.56 -1.33 -17.69
C ALA A 98 5.84 -2.33 -18.59
N GLU A 99 6.56 -3.05 -19.44
CA GLU A 99 6.00 -4.11 -20.28
C GLU A 99 5.35 -5.22 -19.44
N ASN A 100 6.03 -5.70 -18.40
CA ASN A 100 5.46 -6.70 -17.50
C ASN A 100 4.23 -6.17 -16.73
N TYR A 101 4.23 -4.87 -16.39
CA TYR A 101 3.09 -4.24 -15.73
C TYR A 101 1.88 -4.11 -16.66
N ASN A 102 2.13 -3.71 -17.92
CA ASN A 102 1.09 -3.55 -18.93
C ASN A 102 0.47 -4.90 -19.35
N LYS A 103 1.22 -5.99 -19.30
CA LYS A 103 0.72 -7.34 -19.53
C LYS A 103 -0.18 -7.86 -18.41
N ASN A 104 -0.39 -7.12 -17.34
CA ASN A 104 -1.13 -7.52 -16.13
C ASN A 104 -0.69 -8.89 -15.56
N THR A 105 0.53 -9.31 -15.83
CA THR A 105 1.03 -10.59 -15.37
C THR A 105 1.36 -10.51 -13.88
N PHE A 106 0.76 -11.42 -13.13
CA PHE A 106 1.13 -11.61 -11.73
C PHE A 106 2.50 -12.27 -11.63
N SER A 107 3.32 -11.85 -10.66
CA SER A 107 4.52 -12.63 -10.30
C SER A 107 4.11 -14.03 -9.80
N PRO A 108 5.00 -15.04 -9.82
CA PRO A 108 4.67 -16.37 -9.32
C PRO A 108 4.05 -16.35 -7.92
N SER A 109 4.63 -15.58 -6.99
CA SER A 109 4.08 -15.41 -5.64
C SER A 109 2.71 -14.71 -5.61
N GLN A 110 2.44 -13.82 -6.56
CA GLN A 110 1.13 -13.20 -6.67
C GLN A 110 0.10 -14.15 -7.26
N GLN A 111 0.49 -14.99 -8.22
CA GLN A 111 -0.39 -16.03 -8.79
C GLN A 111 -0.79 -17.06 -7.74
N GLU A 112 0.17 -17.54 -6.94
CA GLU A 112 -0.08 -18.48 -5.85
C GLU A 112 -1.08 -17.95 -4.82
N ASN A 113 -1.01 -16.64 -4.51
CA ASN A 113 -1.83 -15.99 -3.49
C ASN A 113 -3.03 -15.22 -4.05
N PHE A 114 -3.23 -15.24 -5.36
CA PHE A 114 -4.40 -14.63 -5.97
C PHE A 114 -5.66 -15.41 -5.62
N VAL A 115 -6.75 -14.68 -5.42
CA VAL A 115 -8.09 -15.22 -5.24
C VAL A 115 -9.06 -14.46 -6.14
N SER A 116 -10.13 -15.13 -6.55
CA SER A 116 -11.21 -14.48 -7.28
C SER A 116 -11.98 -13.51 -6.37
N SER A 117 -12.82 -12.67 -6.96
CA SER A 117 -13.73 -11.82 -6.20
C SER A 117 -14.72 -12.65 -5.36
N GLU A 118 -15.14 -13.80 -5.86
CA GLU A 118 -16.01 -14.73 -5.15
C GLU A 118 -15.31 -15.33 -3.92
N GLU A 119 -14.11 -15.89 -4.10
CA GLU A 119 -13.29 -16.40 -2.99
C GLU A 119 -12.98 -15.31 -1.95
N PHE A 120 -12.79 -14.07 -2.39
CA PHE A 120 -12.60 -12.94 -1.48
C PHE A 120 -13.87 -12.63 -0.68
N ASN A 121 -15.05 -12.70 -1.30
CA ASN A 121 -16.33 -12.56 -0.60
C ASN A 121 -16.54 -13.68 0.40
N ASP A 122 -16.22 -14.91 0.04
CA ASP A 122 -16.31 -16.07 0.95
C ASP A 122 -15.36 -15.90 2.15
N TYR A 123 -14.16 -15.39 1.93
CA TYR A 123 -13.25 -15.03 3.01
C TYR A 123 -13.88 -14.01 3.97
N ILE A 124 -14.49 -12.93 3.46
CA ILE A 124 -15.19 -11.94 4.28
C ILE A 124 -16.32 -12.59 5.10
N ASN A 125 -17.07 -13.49 4.49
CA ASN A 125 -18.15 -14.22 5.15
C ASN A 125 -17.63 -15.14 6.26
N GLN A 126 -16.53 -15.86 6.03
CA GLN A 126 -15.87 -16.70 7.03
C GLN A 126 -15.39 -15.88 8.24
N VAL A 127 -14.75 -14.71 8.01
CA VAL A 127 -14.34 -13.79 9.09
C VAL A 127 -15.57 -13.31 9.87
N SER A 128 -16.66 -12.98 9.19
CA SER A 128 -17.89 -12.51 9.83
C SER A 128 -18.53 -13.59 10.71
N LYS A 129 -18.64 -14.80 10.19
CA LYS A 129 -19.18 -15.96 10.94
C LYS A 129 -18.30 -16.31 12.14
N TYR A 130 -16.98 -16.27 11.97
CA TYR A 130 -16.05 -16.50 13.06
C TYR A 130 -16.22 -15.45 14.17
N PHE A 131 -16.34 -14.18 13.81
CA PHE A 131 -16.57 -13.08 14.75
C PHE A 131 -17.87 -13.28 15.56
N GLU A 132 -18.94 -13.75 14.94
CA GLU A 132 -20.24 -14.00 15.58
C GLU A 132 -20.18 -15.13 16.61
N GLY A 133 -19.22 -16.04 16.47
CA GLY A 133 -18.97 -17.12 17.44
C GLY A 133 -18.02 -16.76 18.59
N LEU A 134 -17.42 -15.54 18.58
CA LEU A 134 -16.47 -15.13 19.61
C LEU A 134 -17.18 -14.53 20.83
N ASP A 135 -16.81 -14.99 22.02
CA ASP A 135 -17.18 -14.33 23.27
C ASP A 135 -16.31 -13.10 23.54
N PRO A 136 -16.90 -11.91 23.67
CA PRO A 136 -16.14 -10.66 23.86
C PRO A 136 -15.41 -10.59 25.21
N ILE A 137 -15.81 -11.35 26.21
CA ILE A 137 -15.21 -11.37 27.56
C ILE A 137 -14.01 -12.32 27.56
N ILE A 138 -14.23 -13.56 27.11
CA ILE A 138 -13.21 -14.62 27.11
C ILE A 138 -12.10 -14.33 26.11
N HIS A 139 -12.45 -13.77 24.93
CA HIS A 139 -11.53 -13.55 23.81
C HIS A 139 -11.22 -12.07 23.57
N LYS A 140 -11.19 -11.23 24.58
CA LYS A 140 -11.19 -9.75 24.47
C LYS A 140 -10.25 -9.18 23.41
N SER A 141 -8.96 -9.50 23.45
CA SER A 141 -7.99 -8.94 22.48
C SER A 141 -8.20 -9.47 21.05
N HIS A 142 -8.55 -10.75 20.96
CA HIS A 142 -8.83 -11.42 19.70
C HIS A 142 -10.15 -10.94 19.08
N TYR A 143 -11.18 -10.77 19.91
CA TYR A 143 -12.47 -10.21 19.52
C TYR A 143 -12.32 -8.81 18.89
N GLU A 144 -11.52 -7.93 19.53
CA GLU A 144 -11.28 -6.59 18.98
C GLU A 144 -10.52 -6.63 17.66
N GLU A 145 -9.50 -7.48 17.55
CA GLU A 145 -8.73 -7.63 16.33
C GLU A 145 -9.62 -8.08 15.16
N VAL A 146 -10.42 -9.14 15.37
CA VAL A 146 -11.30 -9.68 14.32
C VAL A 146 -12.40 -8.69 13.93
N ARG A 147 -12.97 -7.97 14.90
CA ARG A 147 -13.95 -6.90 14.65
C ARG A 147 -13.37 -5.83 13.70
N ASN A 148 -12.15 -5.38 13.97
CA ASN A 148 -11.50 -4.37 13.16
C ASN A 148 -11.12 -4.91 11.77
N VAL A 149 -10.66 -6.15 11.68
CA VAL A 149 -10.39 -6.82 10.39
C VAL A 149 -11.67 -6.95 9.57
N ARG A 150 -12.79 -7.32 10.18
CA ARG A 150 -14.09 -7.40 9.51
C ARG A 150 -14.49 -6.07 8.88
N LEU A 151 -14.41 -4.97 9.62
CA LEU A 151 -14.67 -3.64 9.06
C LEU A 151 -13.68 -3.29 7.95
N LEU A 152 -12.39 -3.56 8.14
CA LEU A 152 -11.35 -3.31 7.15
C LEU A 152 -11.61 -4.04 5.83
N LEU A 153 -12.00 -5.31 5.87
CA LEU A 153 -12.29 -6.11 4.67
C LEU A 153 -13.51 -5.56 3.91
N HIS A 154 -14.56 -5.13 4.62
CA HIS A 154 -15.71 -4.47 3.99
C HIS A 154 -15.35 -3.10 3.38
N LEU A 155 -14.44 -2.35 4.01
CA LEU A 155 -13.91 -1.11 3.43
C LEU A 155 -13.13 -1.41 2.16
N TYR A 156 -12.26 -2.42 2.16
CA TYR A 156 -11.52 -2.80 0.95
C TYR A 156 -12.42 -3.28 -0.18
N LYS A 157 -13.46 -4.05 0.14
CA LYS A 157 -14.42 -4.56 -0.86
C LYS A 157 -15.15 -3.43 -1.59
N ASN A 158 -15.64 -2.45 -0.83
CA ASN A 158 -16.54 -1.43 -1.36
C ASN A 158 -15.84 -0.10 -1.69
N TYR A 159 -14.69 0.16 -1.06
CA TYR A 159 -13.93 1.42 -1.17
C TYR A 159 -12.43 1.09 -1.28
N PRO A 160 -11.98 0.52 -2.40
CA PRO A 160 -10.63 0.00 -2.52
C PRO A 160 -9.58 1.10 -2.32
N SER A 161 -8.62 0.80 -1.45
CA SER A 161 -7.47 1.64 -1.14
C SER A 161 -6.23 0.75 -0.98
N ARG A 162 -5.04 1.33 -0.89
CA ARG A 162 -3.82 0.55 -0.66
C ARG A 162 -3.56 0.39 0.84
N ASN A 163 -2.51 1.01 1.35
CA ASN A 163 -2.14 0.93 2.76
C ASN A 163 -2.70 2.06 3.62
N GLU A 164 -3.48 2.94 3.05
CA GLU A 164 -3.98 4.15 3.71
C GLU A 164 -4.82 3.82 4.94
N TYR A 165 -5.55 2.70 4.93
CA TYR A 165 -6.39 2.27 6.07
C TYR A 165 -5.61 1.96 7.35
N ALA A 166 -4.28 1.84 7.32
CA ALA A 166 -3.49 1.67 8.55
C ALA A 166 -3.73 2.81 9.55
N ASN A 167 -3.88 4.03 9.05
CA ASN A 167 -4.08 5.24 9.85
C ASN A 167 -5.52 5.76 9.83
N LEU A 168 -6.50 4.89 9.55
CA LEU A 168 -7.89 5.27 9.48
C LEU A 168 -8.41 5.73 10.84
N LYS A 169 -8.90 6.97 10.89
CA LYS A 169 -9.48 7.59 12.08
C LYS A 169 -10.95 7.95 11.88
N PHE A 170 -11.73 7.78 12.94
CA PHE A 170 -13.13 8.22 12.98
C PHE A 170 -13.19 9.60 13.61
N ILE A 171 -13.88 10.53 12.97
CA ILE A 171 -14.03 11.92 13.44
C ILE A 171 -15.41 12.47 13.12
N THR A 172 -15.78 13.54 13.80
CA THR A 172 -16.99 14.31 13.45
C THR A 172 -16.72 15.25 12.29
N LEU A 173 -17.78 15.65 11.57
CA LEU A 173 -17.66 16.68 10.53
C LEU A 173 -17.12 18.01 11.09
N ARG A 174 -17.46 18.34 12.34
CA ARG A 174 -16.96 19.55 13.02
C ARG A 174 -15.45 19.52 13.23
N GLU A 175 -14.91 18.37 13.61
CA GLU A 175 -13.45 18.19 13.78
C GLU A 175 -12.75 18.21 12.41
N PHE A 176 -13.30 17.51 11.41
CA PHE A 176 -12.73 17.49 10.07
C PHE A 176 -12.53 18.89 9.48
N LYS A 177 -13.50 19.78 9.65
CA LYS A 177 -13.44 21.17 9.16
C LYS A 177 -12.31 22.00 9.77
N LYS A 178 -11.70 21.56 10.86
CA LYS A 178 -10.57 22.27 11.49
C LYS A 178 -9.22 21.95 10.85
N PHE A 179 -9.12 20.86 10.08
CA PHE A 179 -7.88 20.46 9.42
C PHE A 179 -7.62 21.24 8.14
N LYS A 180 -6.37 21.60 7.90
CA LYS A 180 -5.91 22.09 6.60
C LYS A 180 -5.78 20.92 5.63
N THR A 181 -5.99 21.17 4.35
CA THR A 181 -5.97 20.10 3.32
C THR A 181 -4.67 19.29 3.29
N ASN A 182 -3.54 19.94 3.57
CA ASN A 182 -2.21 19.28 3.62
C ASN A 182 -1.98 18.40 4.87
N GLU A 183 -2.83 18.55 5.90
CA GLU A 183 -2.76 17.77 7.14
C GLU A 183 -3.72 16.57 7.11
N MET A 184 -4.60 16.51 6.12
CA MET A 184 -5.62 15.46 6.00
C MET A 184 -4.98 14.12 5.67
N LEU A 185 -5.21 13.12 6.53
CA LEU A 185 -4.84 11.72 6.35
C LEU A 185 -6.00 10.93 5.77
N ILE A 186 -6.42 9.87 6.46
CA ILE A 186 -7.61 9.10 6.09
C ILE A 186 -8.62 9.09 7.23
N TYR A 187 -9.86 9.43 6.92
CA TYR A 187 -10.92 9.59 7.90
C TYR A 187 -12.23 8.96 7.47
N ILE A 188 -12.96 8.37 8.43
CA ILE A 188 -14.41 8.20 8.32
C ILE A 188 -15.06 9.36 9.08
N ILE A 189 -15.70 10.25 8.35
CA ILE A 189 -16.34 11.46 8.86
C ILE A 189 -17.80 11.13 9.16
N ILE A 190 -18.19 11.25 10.41
CA ILE A 190 -19.55 11.01 10.86
C ILE A 190 -20.36 12.31 10.71
N ARG A 191 -21.47 12.19 10.01
CA ARG A 191 -22.40 13.29 9.69
C ARG A 191 -23.76 12.97 10.29
N SER A 192 -24.36 13.96 10.98
CA SER A 192 -25.70 13.80 11.54
C SER A 192 -26.73 13.65 10.41
N GLY A 193 -27.60 12.64 10.50
CA GLY A 193 -28.68 12.40 9.55
C GLY A 193 -28.24 12.01 8.12
N LYS A 194 -26.92 11.82 7.87
CA LYS A 194 -26.39 11.48 6.55
C LYS A 194 -25.49 10.26 6.60
N ASN A 195 -25.21 9.65 5.45
CA ASN A 195 -24.23 8.59 5.36
C ASN A 195 -22.85 9.08 5.82
N PRO A 196 -22.04 8.23 6.48
CA PRO A 196 -20.64 8.54 6.76
C PRO A 196 -19.87 8.84 5.46
N LEU A 197 -18.83 9.67 5.55
CA LEU A 197 -18.01 10.04 4.40
C LEU A 197 -16.60 9.49 4.62
N LEU A 198 -16.09 8.66 3.71
CA LEU A 198 -14.69 8.27 3.65
C LEU A 198 -13.91 9.38 2.97
N SER A 199 -12.90 9.91 3.64
CA SER A 199 -12.05 10.99 3.14
C SER A 199 -10.59 10.53 3.14
N VAL A 200 -9.93 10.58 1.98
CA VAL A 200 -8.54 10.15 1.78
C VAL A 200 -7.74 11.35 1.28
N GLY A 201 -6.93 11.94 2.16
CA GLY A 201 -6.16 13.14 1.87
C GLY A 201 -4.72 12.86 1.45
N LYS A 202 -4.00 12.00 2.19
CA LYS A 202 -2.61 11.64 1.89
C LYS A 202 -2.52 10.22 1.36
N TYR A 203 -2.19 10.07 0.08
CA TYR A 203 -1.96 8.80 -0.60
C TYR A 203 -0.89 8.96 -1.68
N LYS A 204 -0.52 7.86 -2.36
CA LYS A 204 0.64 7.86 -3.28
C LYS A 204 0.57 8.92 -4.40
N THR A 205 -0.63 9.22 -4.88
CA THR A 205 -0.89 10.14 -6.00
C THR A 205 -1.75 11.36 -5.59
N ASP A 206 -1.75 11.73 -4.32
CA ASP A 206 -2.50 12.85 -3.75
C ASP A 206 -2.17 14.20 -4.41
N LYS A 207 -0.91 14.40 -4.81
CA LYS A 207 -0.48 15.60 -5.53
C LYS A 207 -1.15 15.77 -6.89
N THR A 208 -1.56 14.66 -7.52
CA THR A 208 -2.20 14.66 -8.85
C THR A 208 -3.73 14.74 -8.74
N TYR A 209 -4.32 14.01 -7.79
CA TYR A 209 -5.77 13.84 -7.71
C TYR A 209 -6.42 14.57 -6.53
N GLY A 210 -5.62 15.13 -5.61
CA GLY A 210 -6.11 15.87 -4.46
C GLY A 210 -6.86 15.02 -3.44
N LEU A 211 -7.70 15.67 -2.65
CA LEU A 211 -8.54 15.03 -1.64
C LEU A 211 -9.67 14.23 -2.29
N LYS A 212 -9.76 12.94 -1.97
CA LYS A 212 -10.87 12.08 -2.39
C LYS A 212 -11.89 11.94 -1.28
N GLN A 213 -13.17 12.10 -1.61
CA GLN A 213 -14.27 11.91 -0.67
C GLN A 213 -15.36 11.05 -1.30
N THR A 214 -15.75 9.97 -0.61
CA THR A 214 -16.76 9.02 -1.08
C THR A 214 -17.76 8.73 0.03
N GLU A 215 -19.05 8.78 -0.25
CA GLU A 215 -20.07 8.39 0.72
C GLU A 215 -20.05 6.87 0.96
N ILE A 216 -20.12 6.49 2.23
CA ILE A 216 -20.28 5.08 2.59
C ILE A 216 -21.76 4.74 2.50
N THR A 217 -22.17 4.18 1.36
CA THR A 217 -23.56 3.81 1.06
C THR A 217 -23.88 2.37 1.37
N ASP A 218 -22.87 1.48 1.35
CA ASP A 218 -23.05 0.06 1.66
C ASP A 218 -23.60 -0.17 3.08
N SER A 219 -24.69 -0.92 3.18
CA SER A 219 -25.44 -1.10 4.41
C SER A 219 -24.64 -1.83 5.49
N MET A 220 -23.85 -2.85 5.10
CA MET A 220 -23.03 -3.60 6.04
C MET A 220 -21.88 -2.75 6.55
N THR A 221 -21.17 -2.05 5.66
CA THR A 221 -20.09 -1.15 6.07
C THR A 221 -20.60 -0.05 7.02
N LYS A 222 -21.77 0.53 6.74
CA LYS A 222 -22.43 1.49 7.66
C LYS A 222 -22.72 0.89 9.03
N ARG A 223 -23.22 -0.33 9.09
CA ARG A 223 -23.47 -1.04 10.35
C ARG A 223 -22.17 -1.22 11.13
N LEU A 224 -21.13 -1.71 10.48
CA LEU A 224 -19.81 -1.93 11.11
C LEU A 224 -19.16 -0.63 11.60
N VAL A 225 -19.32 0.47 10.87
CA VAL A 225 -18.91 1.81 11.32
C VAL A 225 -19.65 2.22 12.59
N LYS A 226 -20.97 2.03 12.65
CA LYS A 226 -21.76 2.31 13.87
C LYS A 226 -21.33 1.45 15.05
N ASP A 227 -21.07 0.18 14.83
CA ASP A 227 -20.63 -0.77 15.86
C ASP A 227 -19.23 -0.38 16.39
N HIS A 228 -18.33 0.04 15.52
CA HIS A 228 -17.04 0.58 15.95
C HIS A 228 -17.20 1.81 16.84
N LEU A 229 -18.04 2.76 16.44
CA LEU A 229 -18.28 3.99 17.21
C LEU A 229 -18.88 3.73 18.60
N LYS A 230 -19.77 2.75 18.72
CA LYS A 230 -20.34 2.36 20.03
C LYS A 230 -19.30 1.83 21.01
N VAL A 231 -18.29 1.11 20.50
CA VAL A 231 -17.29 0.44 21.33
C VAL A 231 -16.05 1.31 21.57
N ARG A 232 -15.56 2.03 20.55
CA ARG A 232 -14.30 2.78 20.58
C ARG A 232 -14.47 4.28 20.42
N GLY A 233 -15.65 4.76 20.07
CA GLY A 233 -15.89 6.18 19.81
C GLY A 233 -15.10 6.73 18.62
N TYR A 234 -14.77 8.01 18.68
CA TYR A 234 -14.03 8.72 17.63
C TYR A 234 -12.53 8.50 17.79
N ASN A 235 -12.04 7.35 17.36
CA ASN A 235 -10.67 6.93 17.53
C ASN A 235 -10.13 6.30 16.25
N TYR A 236 -8.87 5.87 16.26
CA TYR A 236 -8.27 5.10 15.16
C TYR A 236 -8.87 3.68 15.08
N LEU A 237 -8.99 3.17 13.86
CA LEU A 237 -9.44 1.78 13.64
C LEU A 237 -8.47 0.79 14.28
N PHE A 238 -7.17 1.02 14.06
CA PHE A 238 -6.12 0.19 14.62
C PHE A 238 -5.17 1.01 15.49
N THR A 239 -4.88 0.49 16.66
CA THR A 239 -3.87 1.00 17.58
C THR A 239 -2.99 -0.15 18.04
N LEU A 240 -1.79 0.13 18.52
CA LEU A 240 -0.93 -0.92 19.07
C LEU A 240 -1.56 -1.45 20.36
N THR A 241 -1.61 -2.77 20.52
CA THR A 241 -2.20 -3.43 21.71
C THR A 241 -1.49 -3.02 23.00
N LYS A 242 -0.16 -2.83 22.91
CA LYS A 242 0.66 -2.42 24.07
C LYS A 242 0.63 -0.92 24.35
N ASP A 243 0.24 -0.11 23.37
CA ASP A 243 0.18 1.35 23.48
C ASP A 243 -0.96 1.89 22.62
N PRO A 244 -2.18 2.00 23.17
CA PRO A 244 -3.35 2.48 22.43
C PRO A 244 -3.25 3.93 21.92
N SER A 245 -2.26 4.71 22.37
CA SER A 245 -2.00 6.06 21.86
C SER A 245 -1.27 6.03 20.51
N LYS A 246 -0.62 4.91 20.16
CA LYS A 246 0.11 4.74 18.90
C LYS A 246 -0.73 4.03 17.87
N VAL A 247 -0.79 4.63 16.70
CA VAL A 247 -1.45 4.04 15.51
C VAL A 247 -0.56 3.01 14.86
N TRP A 248 -1.19 2.15 14.07
CA TRP A 248 -0.48 1.20 13.24
C TRP A 248 0.27 1.89 12.10
N GLU A 249 1.43 1.32 11.78
CA GLU A 249 2.13 1.62 10.55
C GLU A 249 1.66 0.71 9.40
N ASN A 250 1.99 1.09 8.18
CA ASN A 250 1.58 0.36 6.97
C ASN A 250 1.99 -1.12 6.98
N HIS A 251 3.14 -1.45 7.57
CA HIS A 251 3.60 -2.83 7.66
C HIS A 251 2.74 -3.69 8.61
N ASN A 252 2.19 -3.10 9.68
CA ASN A 252 1.30 -3.80 10.60
C ASN A 252 -0.01 -4.20 9.90
N LEU A 253 -0.53 -3.32 9.03
CA LEU A 253 -1.71 -3.61 8.23
C LEU A 253 -1.49 -4.80 7.29
N ALA A 254 -0.35 -4.83 6.60
CA ALA A 254 -0.01 -5.95 5.72
C ALA A 254 0.14 -7.26 6.51
N THR A 255 0.72 -7.21 7.70
CA THR A 255 0.90 -8.37 8.57
C THR A 255 -0.43 -8.95 9.03
N ILE A 256 -1.38 -8.12 9.47
CA ILE A 256 -2.67 -8.61 9.95
C ILE A 256 -3.53 -9.17 8.82
N LEU A 257 -3.54 -8.53 7.65
CA LEU A 257 -4.26 -9.04 6.48
C LEU A 257 -3.72 -10.41 6.06
N THR A 258 -2.39 -10.56 6.01
CA THR A 258 -1.73 -11.83 5.68
C THR A 258 -2.01 -12.90 6.73
N LYS A 259 -2.00 -12.55 8.03
CA LYS A 259 -2.32 -13.47 9.14
C LYS A 259 -3.72 -14.06 8.96
N TRP A 260 -4.71 -13.21 8.79
CA TRP A 260 -6.11 -13.62 8.74
C TRP A 260 -6.48 -14.31 7.43
N SER A 261 -5.96 -13.87 6.29
CA SER A 261 -6.19 -14.56 5.03
C SER A 261 -5.54 -15.96 5.02
N ASN A 262 -4.33 -16.07 5.56
CA ASN A 262 -3.70 -17.40 5.71
C ASN A 262 -4.48 -18.32 6.67
N HIS A 263 -5.05 -17.77 7.74
CA HIS A 263 -5.85 -18.55 8.69
C HIS A 263 -7.07 -19.17 8.02
N PHE A 264 -7.86 -18.37 7.30
CA PHE A 264 -9.16 -18.80 6.75
C PHE A 264 -9.05 -19.50 5.39
N ILE A 265 -8.24 -18.97 4.47
CA ILE A 265 -8.22 -19.43 3.08
C ILE A 265 -6.86 -19.95 2.60
N LYS A 266 -5.88 -20.09 3.52
CA LYS A 266 -4.53 -20.58 3.24
C LYS A 266 -3.79 -19.79 2.14
N LYS A 267 -4.16 -18.52 1.96
CA LYS A 267 -3.54 -17.56 1.03
C LYS A 267 -2.99 -16.37 1.80
N ARG A 268 -1.87 -15.84 1.34
CA ARG A 268 -1.20 -14.67 1.96
C ARG A 268 -1.58 -13.39 1.21
N ILE A 269 -2.75 -12.84 1.51
CA ILE A 269 -3.29 -11.69 0.80
C ILE A 269 -2.85 -10.40 1.49
N SER A 270 -2.08 -9.56 0.78
CA SER A 270 -1.73 -8.21 1.24
C SER A 270 -2.78 -7.18 0.78
N SER A 271 -2.74 -5.98 1.35
CA SER A 271 -3.57 -4.84 0.91
C SER A 271 -3.45 -4.54 -0.59
N THR A 272 -2.24 -4.61 -1.14
CA THR A 272 -2.02 -4.44 -2.59
C THR A 272 -2.68 -5.53 -3.40
N MET A 273 -2.71 -6.77 -2.90
CA MET A 273 -3.40 -7.87 -3.57
C MET A 273 -4.91 -7.68 -3.53
N ILE A 274 -5.48 -7.32 -2.36
CA ILE A 274 -6.91 -7.03 -2.23
C ILE A 274 -7.30 -5.90 -3.20
N TYR A 275 -6.52 -4.83 -3.24
CA TYR A 275 -6.75 -3.74 -4.20
C TYR A 275 -6.82 -4.24 -5.64
N LYS A 276 -5.88 -5.10 -6.06
CA LYS A 276 -5.88 -5.70 -7.40
C LYS A 276 -7.09 -6.58 -7.65
N ILE A 277 -7.50 -7.40 -6.69
CA ILE A 277 -8.70 -8.27 -6.78
C ILE A 277 -9.94 -7.42 -7.03
N VAL A 278 -10.16 -6.40 -6.21
CA VAL A 278 -11.35 -5.54 -6.31
C VAL A 278 -11.35 -4.71 -7.59
N ILE A 279 -10.21 -4.12 -7.97
CA ILE A 279 -10.12 -3.32 -9.21
C ILE A 279 -10.30 -4.20 -10.45
N ASN A 280 -9.78 -5.44 -10.45
CA ASN A 280 -9.99 -6.37 -11.54
C ASN A 280 -11.47 -6.74 -11.68
N ASP A 281 -12.16 -7.03 -10.58
CA ASP A 281 -13.60 -7.32 -10.55
C ASP A 281 -14.43 -6.11 -11.07
N LEU A 282 -14.10 -4.90 -10.61
CA LEU A 282 -14.74 -3.68 -11.09
C LEU A 282 -14.50 -3.46 -12.59
N GLY A 283 -13.30 -3.76 -13.09
CA GLY A 283 -12.97 -3.68 -14.51
C GLY A 283 -13.77 -4.67 -15.36
N LEU A 284 -13.95 -5.90 -14.88
CA LEU A 284 -14.78 -6.91 -15.54
C LEU A 284 -16.26 -6.49 -15.58
N LYS A 285 -16.79 -6.00 -14.47
CA LYS A 285 -18.18 -5.48 -14.41
C LYS A 285 -18.38 -4.29 -15.33
N TYR A 286 -17.41 -3.37 -15.35
CA TYR A 286 -17.45 -2.22 -16.26
C TYR A 286 -17.56 -2.65 -17.72
N LYS A 287 -16.70 -3.61 -18.11
CA LYS A 287 -16.72 -4.16 -19.48
C LYS A 287 -18.07 -4.82 -19.79
N GLN A 288 -18.57 -5.67 -18.90
CA GLN A 288 -19.87 -6.34 -19.06
C GLN A 288 -21.01 -5.32 -19.24
N LEU A 289 -21.07 -4.26 -18.43
CA LEU A 289 -22.11 -3.24 -18.55
C LEU A 289 -22.03 -2.47 -19.88
N LEU A 290 -20.82 -2.23 -20.41
CA LEU A 290 -20.65 -1.65 -21.74
C LEU A 290 -21.14 -2.58 -22.83
N ASP A 291 -20.81 -3.88 -22.75
CA ASP A 291 -21.25 -4.89 -23.72
C ASP A 291 -22.79 -5.05 -23.71
N GLU A 292 -23.44 -4.82 -22.54
CA GLU A 292 -24.90 -4.78 -22.36
C GLU A 292 -25.54 -3.44 -22.76
N GLY A 293 -24.75 -2.44 -23.18
CA GLY A 293 -25.25 -1.10 -23.56
C GLY A 293 -25.64 -0.20 -22.37
N LYS A 294 -25.32 -0.59 -21.12
CA LYS A 294 -25.66 0.14 -19.88
C LYS A 294 -24.60 1.19 -19.55
N ILE A 295 -24.47 2.21 -20.42
CA ILE A 295 -23.40 3.22 -20.37
C ILE A 295 -23.40 4.04 -19.07
N ASP A 296 -24.58 4.42 -18.58
CA ASP A 296 -24.73 5.23 -17.34
C ASP A 296 -24.29 4.42 -16.10
N GLU A 297 -24.68 3.15 -16.01
CA GLU A 297 -24.26 2.27 -14.94
C GLU A 297 -22.75 2.00 -14.98
N ALA A 298 -22.21 1.75 -16.17
CA ALA A 298 -20.78 1.60 -16.38
C ALA A 298 -20.01 2.87 -15.94
N SER A 299 -20.51 4.05 -16.30
CA SER A 299 -19.88 5.33 -15.93
C SER A 299 -19.87 5.57 -14.42
N SER A 300 -20.87 5.10 -13.70
CA SER A 300 -20.90 5.18 -12.22
C SER A 300 -19.78 4.39 -11.54
N LEU A 301 -19.30 3.31 -12.14
CA LEU A 301 -18.18 2.51 -11.60
C LEU A 301 -16.81 3.21 -11.71
N LYS A 302 -16.64 4.20 -12.60
CA LYS A 302 -15.39 4.96 -12.74
C LYS A 302 -15.11 5.90 -11.57
N THR A 303 -16.11 6.22 -10.78
CA THR A 303 -16.00 7.18 -9.67
C THR A 303 -15.60 6.53 -8.33
N ILE A 304 -15.47 5.22 -8.29
CA ILE A 304 -14.98 4.45 -7.14
C ILE A 304 -13.46 4.30 -7.22
#